data_cfe7f8c62f8c0bf3e20111291a77e3bc
#
_entry.id   cfe7f8c62f8c0bf3e20111291a77e3bc
#
_cell.length_a   1.000
_cell.length_b   1.000
_cell.length_c   1.000
_cell.angle_alpha   90.00
_cell.angle_beta   90.00
_cell.angle_gamma   90.00
#
_symmetry.space_group_name_H-M   'P 1'
#
loop_
_entity.id
_entity.type
_entity.pdbx_description
1 polymer ?
#
loop_
_entity_poly.entity_id
_entity_poly.type
_entity_poly.pdbx_seq_one_letter_code
_entity_poly.pdbx_strand_id
1 'polypeptide(L)'
;MTMDKEMEYVYRRSRSVAIVTRNGKILMEKVFYFGRLFYTVPGGGIEEDETPEQAAIRELREECGLDGAIVRPLTVQYKSDGAAEYSFEVRIPDDQDAITGYDPEQTGDDPPLKEVLWMSLDEISEKDRAFLWAYGLMQVEGFFDEIKRWGDEISYPI
;
A
#
# COMPACT_ATOMS: atom_id res chain seq x y z
N MET A 1 -16.43 -6.39 22.93
CA MET A 1 -14.99 -6.51 22.63
C MET A 1 -14.39 -5.11 22.54
N THR A 2 -13.54 -4.79 23.49
CA THR A 2 -12.84 -3.50 23.48
C THR A 2 -11.69 -3.57 22.48
N MET A 3 -11.65 -2.61 21.59
CA MET A 3 -10.56 -2.45 20.65
C MET A 3 -9.32 -1.96 21.41
N ASP A 4 -8.18 -2.55 21.09
CA ASP A 4 -6.89 -2.13 21.60
C ASP A 4 -6.64 -0.65 21.24
N LYS A 5 -5.95 0.10 22.10
CA LYS A 5 -5.64 1.52 21.86
C LYS A 5 -4.84 1.77 20.59
N GLU A 6 -3.96 0.83 20.24
CA GLU A 6 -3.21 0.91 18.98
C GLU A 6 -4.12 0.76 17.76
N MET A 7 -5.10 -0.15 17.82
CA MET A 7 -6.10 -0.29 16.76
C MET A 7 -6.96 0.96 16.64
N GLU A 8 -7.38 1.54 17.75
CA GLU A 8 -8.13 2.79 17.76
C GLU A 8 -7.36 3.92 17.07
N TYR A 9 -6.07 4.04 17.38
CA TYR A 9 -5.21 5.06 16.78
C TYR A 9 -5.10 4.89 15.27
N VAL A 10 -4.82 3.66 14.81
CA VAL A 10 -4.68 3.35 13.38
C VAL A 10 -5.98 3.65 12.60
N TYR A 11 -7.14 3.36 13.18
CA TYR A 11 -8.42 3.56 12.50
C TYR A 11 -8.94 4.99 12.54
N ARG A 12 -8.50 5.81 13.50
CA ARG A 12 -8.95 7.20 13.62
C ARG A 12 -8.15 8.18 12.77
N ARG A 13 -6.94 7.81 12.38
CA ARG A 13 -6.05 8.68 11.62
C ARG A 13 -6.28 8.51 10.12
N SER A 14 -6.31 9.65 9.41
CA SER A 14 -6.30 9.61 7.94
C SER A 14 -4.99 9.01 7.44
N ARG A 15 -5.04 8.29 6.32
CA ARG A 15 -3.92 7.54 5.77
C ARG A 15 -3.75 7.81 4.29
N SER A 16 -2.52 7.66 3.79
CA SER A 16 -2.21 7.70 2.38
C SER A 16 -1.47 6.44 1.96
N VAL A 17 -1.79 5.93 0.78
CA VAL A 17 -1.10 4.78 0.20
C VAL A 17 -0.60 5.11 -1.20
N ALA A 18 0.51 4.47 -1.59
CA ALA A 18 1.12 4.60 -2.89
C ALA A 18 0.92 3.33 -3.71
N ILE A 19 0.35 3.46 -4.90
CA ILE A 19 0.27 2.37 -5.87
C ILE A 19 1.43 2.55 -6.84
N VAL A 20 2.38 1.63 -6.77
CA VAL A 20 3.57 1.62 -7.62
C VAL A 20 3.57 0.33 -8.41
N THR A 21 3.66 0.43 -9.73
CA THR A 21 3.68 -0.73 -10.62
C THR A 21 4.93 -0.73 -11.49
N ARG A 22 5.40 -1.93 -11.84
CA ARG A 22 6.55 -2.12 -12.72
C ARG A 22 6.47 -3.50 -13.36
N ASN A 23 6.53 -3.55 -14.70
CA ASN A 23 6.53 -4.81 -15.46
C ASN A 23 5.35 -5.74 -15.11
N GLY A 24 4.15 -5.17 -14.94
CA GLY A 24 2.95 -5.94 -14.60
C GLY A 24 2.89 -6.42 -13.16
N LYS A 25 3.78 -5.95 -12.31
CA LYS A 25 3.79 -6.25 -10.88
C LYS A 25 3.50 -5.02 -10.05
N ILE A 26 3.04 -5.26 -8.84
CA ILE A 26 2.67 -4.21 -7.88
C ILE A 26 3.64 -4.29 -6.71
N LEU A 27 4.10 -3.14 -6.24
CA LEU A 27 4.92 -3.05 -5.04
C LEU A 27 4.04 -3.31 -3.82
N MET A 28 4.34 -4.36 -3.09
CA MET A 28 3.57 -4.82 -1.94
C MET A 28 4.45 -4.92 -0.70
N GLU A 29 3.79 -4.92 0.43
CA GLU A 29 4.39 -5.11 1.74
C GLU A 29 3.77 -6.32 2.42
N LYS A 30 4.62 -7.22 2.86
CA LYS A 30 4.21 -8.33 3.71
C LYS A 30 4.16 -7.82 5.15
N VAL A 31 3.00 -7.87 5.75
CA VAL A 31 2.74 -7.31 7.08
C VAL A 31 2.15 -8.38 7.99
N PHE A 32 2.69 -8.47 9.20
CA PHE A 32 2.09 -9.27 10.26
C PHE A 32 1.64 -8.31 11.37
N TYR A 33 0.33 -8.16 11.51
CA TYR A 33 -0.24 -7.18 12.41
C TYR A 33 -1.55 -7.71 13.01
N PHE A 34 -1.75 -7.50 14.29
CA PHE A 34 -2.92 -7.99 15.02
C PHE A 34 -3.17 -9.50 14.85
N GLY A 35 -2.09 -10.31 14.85
CA GLY A 35 -2.17 -11.76 14.70
C GLY A 35 -2.50 -12.23 13.28
N ARG A 36 -2.42 -11.35 12.27
CA ARG A 36 -2.77 -11.65 10.87
C ARG A 36 -1.62 -11.35 9.94
N LEU A 37 -1.37 -12.26 9.02
CA LEU A 37 -0.45 -12.05 7.90
C LEU A 37 -1.27 -11.57 6.69
N PHE A 38 -0.85 -10.45 6.10
CA PHE A 38 -1.48 -9.94 4.89
C PHE A 38 -0.48 -9.18 4.04
N TYR A 39 -0.84 -8.94 2.79
CA TYR A 39 -0.06 -8.13 1.87
C TYR A 39 -0.84 -6.87 1.53
N THR A 40 -0.16 -5.74 1.56
CA THR A 40 -0.76 -4.44 1.28
C THR A 40 0.22 -3.56 0.50
N VAL A 41 -0.25 -2.39 0.09
CA VAL A 41 0.61 -1.41 -0.58
C VAL A 41 1.30 -0.51 0.45
N PRO A 42 2.43 0.13 0.08
CA PRO A 42 3.09 1.08 0.98
C PRO A 42 2.16 2.23 1.37
N GLY A 43 2.22 2.63 2.62
CA GLY A 43 1.43 3.73 3.11
C GLY A 43 1.40 3.80 4.62
N GLY A 44 0.75 4.82 5.13
CA GLY A 44 0.61 5.03 6.57
C GLY A 44 -0.15 6.29 6.91
N GLY A 45 -0.10 6.65 8.18
CA GLY A 45 -0.82 7.81 8.69
C GLY A 45 -0.27 9.14 8.19
N ILE A 46 -1.17 10.07 7.90
CA ILE A 46 -0.82 11.44 7.52
C ILE A 46 -0.46 12.20 8.80
N GLU A 47 0.70 12.83 8.80
CA GLU A 47 1.14 13.64 9.94
C GLU A 47 0.47 15.01 9.93
N GLU A 48 0.46 15.67 11.11
CA GLU A 48 0.03 17.05 11.22
C GLU A 48 0.88 17.90 10.28
N ASP A 49 0.32 18.86 9.62
CA ASP A 49 0.99 19.75 8.65
C ASP A 49 1.46 19.05 7.35
N GLU A 50 1.07 17.81 7.13
CA GLU A 50 1.42 17.05 5.94
C GLU A 50 0.21 16.91 5.02
N THR A 51 0.41 17.09 3.71
CA THR A 51 -0.64 16.77 2.73
C THR A 51 -0.73 15.26 2.51
N PRO A 52 -1.87 14.73 2.03
CA PRO A 52 -1.95 13.32 1.67
C PRO A 52 -0.88 12.86 0.66
N GLU A 53 -0.55 13.70 -0.32
CA GLU A 53 0.50 13.43 -1.30
C GLU A 53 1.88 13.31 -0.64
N GLN A 54 2.19 14.24 0.24
CA GLN A 54 3.46 14.22 0.99
C GLN A 54 3.58 12.96 1.85
N ALA A 55 2.48 12.55 2.49
CA ALA A 55 2.45 11.35 3.31
C ALA A 55 2.74 10.08 2.48
N ALA A 56 2.12 9.96 1.30
CA ALA A 56 2.35 8.82 0.41
C ALA A 56 3.82 8.72 0.00
N ILE A 57 4.44 9.84 -0.36
CA ILE A 57 5.85 9.90 -0.76
C ILE A 57 6.78 9.59 0.42
N ARG A 58 6.49 10.14 1.59
CA ARG A 58 7.29 9.89 2.81
C ARG A 58 7.25 8.41 3.20
N GLU A 59 6.05 7.83 3.26
CA GLU A 59 5.88 6.41 3.62
C GLU A 59 6.60 5.49 2.64
N LEU A 60 6.50 5.77 1.34
CA LEU A 60 7.20 5.00 0.32
C LEU A 60 8.72 5.02 0.52
N ARG A 61 9.25 6.17 0.88
CA ARG A 61 10.68 6.34 1.16
C ARG A 61 11.11 5.58 2.41
N GLU A 62 10.34 5.72 3.49
CA GLU A 62 10.64 5.06 4.77
C GLU A 62 10.56 3.54 4.66
N GLU A 63 9.49 3.04 4.06
CA GLU A 63 9.20 1.61 4.02
C GLU A 63 9.92 0.88 2.89
N CYS A 64 10.14 1.53 1.76
CA CYS A 64 10.64 0.88 0.54
C CYS A 64 11.95 1.47 0.00
N GLY A 65 12.43 2.57 0.56
CA GLY A 65 13.67 3.22 0.11
C GLY A 65 13.57 3.87 -1.26
N LEU A 66 12.38 4.20 -1.72
CA LEU A 66 12.14 4.70 -3.07
C LEU A 66 11.76 6.18 -3.07
N ASP A 67 12.28 6.93 -4.06
CA ASP A 67 11.95 8.33 -4.27
C ASP A 67 10.83 8.44 -5.30
N GLY A 68 9.60 8.45 -4.80
CA GLY A 68 8.42 8.52 -5.65
C GLY A 68 8.04 9.92 -6.07
N ALA A 69 7.29 10.01 -7.18
CA ALA A 69 6.64 11.22 -7.63
C ALA A 69 5.17 10.92 -7.89
N ILE A 70 4.28 11.79 -7.40
CA ILE A 70 2.83 11.62 -7.61
C ILE A 70 2.52 11.81 -9.09
N VAL A 71 1.85 10.81 -9.68
CA VAL A 71 1.31 10.88 -11.04
C VAL A 71 -0.11 11.45 -11.01
N ARG A 72 -0.97 10.85 -10.19
CA ARG A 72 -2.37 11.27 -10.04
C ARG A 72 -2.99 10.71 -8.76
N PRO A 73 -4.03 11.37 -8.22
CA PRO A 73 -4.86 10.75 -7.19
C PRO A 73 -5.73 9.66 -7.84
N LEU A 74 -5.96 8.58 -7.10
CA LEU A 74 -6.80 7.46 -7.56
C LEU A 74 -8.13 7.44 -6.82
N THR A 75 -8.12 7.25 -5.50
CA THR A 75 -9.35 7.18 -4.71
C THR A 75 -9.22 7.90 -3.38
N VAL A 76 -10.37 8.27 -2.82
CA VAL A 76 -10.51 8.70 -1.43
C VAL A 76 -11.65 7.89 -0.83
N GLN A 77 -11.37 7.20 0.28
CA GLN A 77 -12.38 6.44 1.00
C GLN A 77 -12.56 7.07 2.38
N TYR A 78 -13.80 7.32 2.75
CA TYR A 78 -14.12 7.90 4.05
C TYR A 78 -14.60 6.81 5.00
N LYS A 79 -14.06 6.81 6.21
CA LYS A 79 -14.48 5.92 7.29
C LYS A 79 -15.61 6.58 8.07
N SER A 80 -16.31 5.77 8.89
CA SER A 80 -17.47 6.23 9.68
C SER A 80 -17.11 7.33 10.69
N ASP A 81 -15.85 7.39 11.14
CA ASP A 81 -15.35 8.40 12.08
C ASP A 81 -14.89 9.69 11.41
N GLY A 82 -15.01 9.80 10.08
CA GLY A 82 -14.57 10.96 9.30
C GLY A 82 -13.12 10.90 8.82
N ALA A 83 -12.35 9.91 9.25
CA ALA A 83 -11.00 9.70 8.72
C ALA A 83 -11.07 9.30 7.25
N ALA A 84 -10.08 9.71 6.47
CA ALA A 84 -10.01 9.40 5.04
C ALA A 84 -8.79 8.54 4.73
N GLU A 85 -8.93 7.69 3.72
CA GLU A 85 -7.82 6.93 3.16
C GLU A 85 -7.66 7.33 1.70
N TYR A 86 -6.50 7.90 1.39
CA TYR A 86 -6.15 8.42 0.06
C TYR A 86 -5.25 7.43 -0.66
N SER A 87 -5.46 7.24 -1.95
CA SER A 87 -4.54 6.44 -2.77
C SER A 87 -4.07 7.24 -3.98
N PHE A 88 -2.81 7.04 -4.33
CA PHE A 88 -2.15 7.75 -5.42
C PHE A 88 -1.40 6.78 -6.32
N GLU A 89 -1.44 7.05 -7.63
CA GLU A 89 -0.51 6.44 -8.56
C GLU A 89 0.82 7.17 -8.42
N VAL A 90 1.87 6.42 -8.15
CA VAL A 90 3.21 6.97 -7.87
C VAL A 90 4.22 6.35 -8.81
N ARG A 91 5.05 7.19 -9.43
CA ARG A 91 6.14 6.77 -10.30
C ARG A 91 7.46 6.80 -9.50
N ILE A 92 8.29 5.80 -9.74
CA ILE A 92 9.64 5.73 -9.17
C ILE A 92 10.68 5.77 -10.27
N PRO A 93 11.92 6.20 -9.99
CA PRO A 93 13.00 6.16 -10.98
C PRO A 93 13.29 4.73 -11.43
N ASP A 94 13.56 4.56 -12.73
CA ASP A 94 13.82 3.23 -13.33
C ASP A 94 15.09 2.57 -12.78
N ASP A 95 16.04 3.37 -12.29
CA ASP A 95 17.31 2.91 -11.73
C ASP A 95 17.25 2.60 -10.23
N GLN A 96 16.10 2.82 -9.60
CA GLN A 96 15.91 2.49 -8.18
C GLN A 96 15.19 1.16 -8.03
N ASP A 97 15.58 0.40 -7.02
CA ASP A 97 14.92 -0.83 -6.63
C ASP A 97 14.48 -0.76 -5.16
N ALA A 98 13.40 -1.46 -4.87
CA ALA A 98 12.83 -1.45 -3.54
C ALA A 98 13.71 -2.21 -2.55
N ILE A 99 13.79 -1.69 -1.34
CA ILE A 99 14.39 -2.37 -0.18
C ILE A 99 13.32 -2.50 0.90
N THR A 100 13.53 -3.42 1.83
CA THR A 100 12.67 -3.47 3.01
C THR A 100 13.20 -2.45 4.01
N GLY A 101 12.46 -1.38 4.21
CA GLY A 101 12.77 -0.34 5.16
C GLY A 101 12.16 -0.62 6.53
N TYR A 102 11.73 0.45 7.18
CA TYR A 102 11.09 0.36 8.49
C TYR A 102 10.06 1.47 8.62
N ASP A 103 9.13 1.27 9.55
CA ASP A 103 8.19 2.32 9.93
C ASP A 103 8.68 2.94 11.25
N PRO A 104 9.10 4.22 11.27
CA PRO A 104 9.58 4.85 12.50
C PRO A 104 8.53 4.92 13.61
N GLU A 105 7.24 4.83 13.27
CA GLU A 105 6.16 4.79 14.26
C GLU A 105 6.02 3.41 14.92
N GLN A 106 6.65 2.38 14.34
CA GLN A 106 6.59 0.99 14.78
C GLN A 106 7.94 0.62 15.41
N THR A 107 8.09 0.89 16.69
CA THR A 107 9.32 0.58 17.44
C THR A 107 9.21 -0.80 18.10
N GLY A 108 10.29 -1.58 18.06
CA GLY A 108 10.37 -2.88 18.70
C GLY A 108 11.23 -3.86 17.91
N ASP A 109 11.49 -5.02 18.51
CA ASP A 109 12.33 -6.06 17.93
C ASP A 109 11.63 -6.88 16.84
N ASP A 110 10.32 -6.78 16.76
CA ASP A 110 9.51 -7.53 15.79
C ASP A 110 8.49 -6.60 15.09
N PRO A 111 8.97 -5.74 14.18
CA PRO A 111 8.09 -4.78 13.51
C PRO A 111 7.07 -5.48 12.61
N PRO A 112 5.86 -4.89 12.43
CA PRO A 112 4.84 -5.45 11.55
C PRO A 112 5.27 -5.61 10.10
N LEU A 113 6.02 -4.65 9.54
CA LEU A 113 6.54 -4.74 8.18
C LEU A 113 7.64 -5.80 8.13
N LYS A 114 7.40 -6.87 7.39
CA LYS A 114 8.31 -8.01 7.28
C LYS A 114 9.15 -8.00 6.02
N GLU A 115 8.56 -7.60 4.90
CA GLU A 115 9.22 -7.65 3.60
C GLU A 115 8.53 -6.71 2.61
N VAL A 116 9.33 -6.07 1.78
CA VAL A 116 8.86 -5.32 0.61
C VAL A 116 9.18 -6.13 -0.63
N LEU A 117 8.20 -6.34 -1.51
CA LEU A 117 8.38 -7.20 -2.68
C LEU A 117 7.45 -6.78 -3.82
N TRP A 118 7.85 -7.15 -5.03
CA TRP A 118 7.01 -7.00 -6.23
C TRP A 118 6.17 -8.26 -6.40
N MET A 119 4.86 -8.09 -6.53
CA MET A 119 3.92 -9.20 -6.68
C MET A 119 3.05 -9.03 -7.90
N SER A 120 2.82 -10.13 -8.62
CA SER A 120 1.80 -10.18 -9.66
C SER A 120 0.43 -10.43 -9.03
N LEU A 121 -0.64 -10.09 -9.74
CA LEU A 121 -2.01 -10.25 -9.21
C LEU A 121 -2.35 -11.68 -8.82
N ASP A 122 -1.83 -12.66 -9.56
CA ASP A 122 -2.08 -14.06 -9.28
C ASP A 122 -1.35 -14.59 -8.02
N GLU A 123 -0.38 -13.84 -7.52
CA GLU A 123 0.31 -14.15 -6.26
C GLU A 123 -0.38 -13.55 -5.03
N ILE A 124 -1.30 -12.62 -5.25
CA ILE A 124 -1.99 -11.88 -4.18
C ILE A 124 -3.33 -12.55 -3.89
N SER A 125 -3.63 -12.82 -2.61
CA SER A 125 -4.89 -13.44 -2.22
C SER A 125 -6.10 -12.59 -2.60
N GLU A 126 -7.25 -13.22 -2.76
CA GLU A 126 -8.49 -12.53 -3.08
C GLU A 126 -8.83 -11.44 -2.05
N LYS A 127 -8.61 -11.71 -0.78
CA LYS A 127 -8.86 -10.75 0.30
C LYS A 127 -7.97 -9.51 0.18
N ASP A 128 -6.68 -9.71 -0.07
CA ASP A 128 -5.74 -8.60 -0.20
C ASP A 128 -5.96 -7.85 -1.51
N ARG A 129 -6.36 -8.55 -2.55
CA ARG A 129 -6.68 -7.95 -3.85
C ARG A 129 -7.89 -7.02 -3.80
N ALA A 130 -8.85 -7.30 -2.94
CA ALA A 130 -10.01 -6.44 -2.76
C ALA A 130 -9.60 -5.00 -2.36
N PHE A 131 -8.56 -4.88 -1.55
CA PHE A 131 -8.01 -3.55 -1.20
C PHE A 131 -7.38 -2.84 -2.39
N LEU A 132 -6.71 -3.58 -3.28
CA LEU A 132 -6.14 -2.99 -4.50
C LEU A 132 -7.22 -2.40 -5.41
N TRP A 133 -8.36 -3.09 -5.54
CA TRP A 133 -9.50 -2.55 -6.29
C TRP A 133 -10.07 -1.30 -5.61
N ALA A 134 -10.19 -1.34 -4.30
CA ALA A 134 -10.65 -0.20 -3.51
C ALA A 134 -9.71 1.01 -3.61
N TYR A 135 -8.41 0.77 -3.75
CA TYR A 135 -7.41 1.83 -3.95
C TYR A 135 -7.33 2.33 -5.39
N GLY A 136 -8.06 1.75 -6.32
CA GLY A 136 -8.14 2.23 -7.68
C GLY A 136 -7.10 1.67 -8.64
N LEU A 137 -6.61 0.47 -8.41
CA LEU A 137 -5.63 -0.18 -9.30
C LEU A 137 -6.12 -0.22 -10.75
N MET A 138 -7.42 -0.37 -10.97
CA MET A 138 -8.02 -0.37 -12.32
C MET A 138 -7.75 0.93 -13.10
N GLN A 139 -7.44 2.02 -12.40
CA GLN A 139 -7.22 3.33 -13.01
C GLN A 139 -5.74 3.61 -13.31
N VAL A 140 -4.84 2.73 -12.89
CA VAL A 140 -3.41 2.89 -13.17
C VAL A 140 -3.15 2.68 -14.65
N GLU A 141 -2.64 3.73 -15.30
CA GLU A 141 -2.43 3.74 -16.74
C GLU A 141 -1.38 2.72 -17.17
N GLY A 142 -1.73 1.89 -18.15
CA GLY A 142 -0.84 0.91 -18.73
C GLY A 142 -0.64 -0.37 -17.95
N PHE A 143 -1.07 -0.42 -16.69
CA PHE A 143 -0.82 -1.60 -15.85
C PHE A 143 -1.43 -2.88 -16.42
N PHE A 144 -2.70 -2.83 -16.83
CA PHE A 144 -3.39 -4.01 -17.37
C PHE A 144 -2.88 -4.42 -18.76
N ASP A 145 -2.26 -3.49 -19.49
CA ASP A 145 -1.62 -3.81 -20.77
C ASP A 145 -0.30 -4.60 -20.58
N GLU A 146 0.33 -4.46 -19.42
CA GLU A 146 1.57 -5.17 -19.08
C GLU A 146 1.33 -6.58 -18.55
N ILE A 147 0.11 -6.89 -18.11
CA ILE A 147 -0.23 -8.20 -17.56
C ILE A 147 -0.39 -9.20 -18.70
N LYS A 148 0.44 -10.24 -18.71
CA LYS A 148 0.42 -11.28 -19.76
C LYS A 148 -0.80 -12.20 -19.68
N ARG A 149 -1.37 -12.34 -18.48
CA ARG A 149 -2.51 -13.21 -18.23
C ARG A 149 -3.52 -12.45 -17.38
N TRP A 150 -4.75 -12.42 -17.89
CA TRP A 150 -5.86 -11.72 -17.22
C TRP A 150 -7.17 -12.47 -17.47
N GLY A 151 -8.11 -12.30 -16.56
CA GLY A 151 -9.44 -12.91 -16.66
C GLY A 151 -9.52 -14.29 -16.03
N ASP A 152 -10.18 -15.20 -16.70
CA ASP A 152 -10.51 -16.53 -16.16
C ASP A 152 -9.29 -17.40 -15.83
N GLU A 153 -8.13 -17.03 -16.34
CA GLU A 153 -6.90 -17.77 -16.09
C GLU A 153 -6.20 -17.38 -14.80
N ILE A 154 -6.62 -16.31 -14.15
CA ILE A 154 -6.03 -15.88 -12.90
C ILE A 154 -6.53 -16.76 -11.76
N SER A 155 -5.59 -17.48 -11.16
CA SER A 155 -5.86 -18.24 -9.96
C SER A 155 -5.77 -17.34 -8.73
N TYR A 156 -6.70 -17.51 -7.81
CA TYR A 156 -6.78 -16.68 -6.61
C TYR A 156 -6.29 -17.47 -5.39
N PRO A 157 -5.08 -17.19 -4.87
CA PRO A 157 -4.67 -17.81 -3.62
C PRO A 157 -5.63 -17.40 -2.49
N ILE A 158 -5.99 -18.36 -1.70
CA ILE A 158 -6.98 -18.18 -0.62
C ILE A 158 -6.28 -17.70 0.65
#